data_de08c73f49a2200519cfbf0a46e6696f
#
_entry.id   de08c73f49a2200519cfbf0a46e6696f
#
_cell.length_a   1.000
_cell.length_b   1.000
_cell.length_c   1.000
_cell.angle_alpha   90.00
_cell.angle_beta   90.00
_cell.angle_gamma   90.00
#
_symmetry.space_group_name_H-M   'P 1'
#
loop_
_entity.id
_entity.type
_entity.pdbx_description
1 polymer ?
#
loop_
_entity_poly.entity_id
_entity_poly.type
_entity_poly.pdbx_seq_one_letter_code
_entity_poly.pdbx_strand_id
1 'polypeptide(L)'
;MKTLKQLLAEKNRLPVVVSPKDMVFHALQVMADNGVGAVLVMDGERLVGIFSERDYARKIALANKNSKETPVSEVMTSKVAYVTPENTVSECMTLMTEHRFRHLPVLGNEGELLGLVSIGDMVKATI
;
A
#
# COMPACT_ATOMS: atom_id res chain seq x y z
N MET A 1 21.93 -7.07 9.11
CA MET A 1 20.50 -7.21 8.86
C MET A 1 20.03 -6.19 7.83
N LYS A 2 19.24 -6.64 6.89
CA LYS A 2 18.71 -5.75 5.85
C LYS A 2 17.62 -4.86 6.42
N THR A 3 17.75 -3.55 6.19
CA THR A 3 16.75 -2.56 6.58
C THR A 3 15.81 -2.28 5.42
N LEU A 4 14.65 -1.69 5.72
CA LEU A 4 13.72 -1.29 4.68
C LEU A 4 14.31 -0.17 3.81
N LYS A 5 15.17 0.68 4.37
CA LYS A 5 15.89 1.69 3.61
C LYS A 5 16.72 1.04 2.48
N GLN A 6 17.44 -0.03 2.81
CA GLN A 6 18.25 -0.77 1.84
C GLN A 6 17.37 -1.46 0.80
N LEU A 7 16.27 -2.05 1.25
CA LEU A 7 15.33 -2.72 0.36
C LEU A 7 14.70 -1.74 -0.64
N LEU A 8 14.28 -0.57 -0.18
CA LEU A 8 13.68 0.45 -1.06
C LEU A 8 14.69 0.96 -2.10
N ALA A 9 15.96 1.11 -1.69
CA ALA A 9 17.01 1.51 -2.62
C ALA A 9 17.21 0.47 -3.73
N GLU A 10 17.16 -0.81 -3.38
CA GLU A 10 17.27 -1.91 -4.35
C GLU A 10 16.03 -2.02 -5.24
N LYS A 11 14.85 -1.82 -4.67
CA LYS A 11 13.58 -1.89 -5.38
C LYS A 11 13.51 -0.82 -6.47
N ASN A 12 14.09 0.36 -6.20
CA ASN A 12 14.19 1.47 -7.14
C ASN A 12 12.88 1.75 -7.88
N ARG A 13 11.77 1.77 -7.14
CA ARG A 13 10.44 1.99 -7.69
C ARG A 13 9.67 2.91 -6.77
N LEU A 14 9.08 3.97 -7.34
CA LEU A 14 8.23 4.88 -6.58
C LEU A 14 6.91 4.19 -6.24
N PRO A 15 6.34 4.48 -5.07
CA PRO A 15 5.03 3.95 -4.72
C PRO A 15 3.96 4.51 -5.65
N VAL A 16 2.96 3.69 -5.97
CA VAL A 16 1.86 4.09 -6.82
C VAL A 16 0.76 4.67 -5.95
N VAL A 17 0.31 5.87 -6.30
CA VAL A 17 -0.64 6.62 -5.49
C VAL A 17 -1.85 7.05 -6.30
N VAL A 18 -2.98 7.21 -5.60
CA VAL A 18 -4.20 7.79 -6.15
C VAL A 18 -4.75 8.81 -5.16
N SER A 19 -5.69 9.64 -5.62
CA SER A 19 -6.38 10.63 -4.80
C SER A 19 -7.62 10.01 -4.15
N PRO A 20 -8.02 10.46 -2.94
CA PRO A 20 -9.26 9.97 -2.33
C PRO A 20 -10.51 10.22 -3.17
N LYS A 21 -10.47 11.21 -4.07
CA LYS A 21 -11.57 11.55 -4.96
C LYS A 21 -11.62 10.69 -6.22
N ASP A 22 -10.55 9.97 -6.51
CA ASP A 22 -10.52 9.08 -7.70
C ASP A 22 -11.53 7.95 -7.51
N MET A 23 -12.16 7.53 -8.60
CA MET A 23 -13.07 6.39 -8.56
C MET A 23 -12.28 5.10 -8.38
N VAL A 24 -12.89 4.13 -7.76
CA VAL A 24 -12.29 2.80 -7.55
C VAL A 24 -11.83 2.21 -8.89
N PHE A 25 -12.59 2.41 -9.96
CA PHE A 25 -12.22 1.91 -11.29
C PHE A 25 -10.86 2.45 -11.73
N HIS A 26 -10.61 3.74 -11.50
CA HIS A 26 -9.31 4.34 -11.82
C HIS A 26 -8.19 3.69 -11.00
N ALA A 27 -8.42 3.46 -9.70
CA ALA A 27 -7.44 2.80 -8.85
C ALA A 27 -7.12 1.39 -9.37
N LEU A 28 -8.14 0.66 -9.83
CA LEU A 28 -7.94 -0.67 -10.42
C LEU A 28 -7.10 -0.61 -11.69
N GLN A 29 -7.34 0.39 -12.55
CA GLN A 29 -6.54 0.57 -13.76
C GLN A 29 -5.09 0.88 -13.42
N VAL A 30 -4.86 1.74 -12.43
CA VAL A 30 -3.51 2.10 -11.97
C VAL A 30 -2.79 0.87 -11.43
N MET A 31 -3.49 0.03 -10.66
CA MET A 31 -2.92 -1.22 -10.16
C MET A 31 -2.52 -2.16 -11.31
N ALA A 32 -3.42 -2.33 -12.28
CA ALA A 32 -3.18 -3.21 -13.42
C ALA A 32 -2.02 -2.71 -14.27
N ASP A 33 -1.99 -1.41 -14.57
CA ASP A 33 -0.94 -0.81 -15.39
C ASP A 33 0.44 -0.89 -14.75
N ASN A 34 0.50 -0.91 -13.43
CA ASN A 34 1.75 -0.96 -12.68
C ASN A 34 2.08 -2.34 -12.13
N GLY A 35 1.20 -3.32 -12.34
CA GLY A 35 1.42 -4.69 -11.85
C GLY A 35 1.52 -4.79 -10.34
N VAL A 36 0.72 -4.00 -9.62
CA VAL A 36 0.70 -3.98 -8.15
C VAL A 36 -0.67 -4.33 -7.61
N GLY A 37 -0.71 -4.88 -6.40
CA GLY A 37 -1.96 -5.30 -5.75
C GLY A 37 -2.53 -4.28 -4.77
N ALA A 38 -1.89 -3.12 -4.63
CA ALA A 38 -2.36 -2.05 -3.75
C ALA A 38 -1.84 -0.71 -4.23
N VAL A 39 -2.59 0.34 -3.90
CA VAL A 39 -2.18 1.73 -4.14
C VAL A 39 -2.34 2.50 -2.83
N LEU A 40 -1.50 3.51 -2.65
CA LEU A 40 -1.63 4.42 -1.52
C LEU A 40 -2.55 5.55 -1.91
N VAL A 41 -3.35 6.01 -0.95
CA VAL A 41 -4.28 7.11 -1.17
C VAL A 41 -3.71 8.34 -0.50
N MET A 42 -3.37 9.34 -1.30
CA MET A 42 -2.72 10.55 -0.86
C MET A 42 -3.63 11.76 -1.07
N ASP A 43 -3.79 12.56 -0.04
CA ASP A 43 -4.46 13.85 -0.14
C ASP A 43 -3.36 14.91 -0.07
N GLY A 44 -2.89 15.35 -1.25
CA GLY A 44 -1.68 16.14 -1.32
C GLY A 44 -0.48 15.33 -0.85
N GLU A 45 0.24 15.83 0.15
CA GLU A 45 1.40 15.14 0.72
C GLU A 45 1.03 14.23 1.91
N ARG A 46 -0.25 14.13 2.22
CA ARG A 46 -0.71 13.39 3.38
C ARG A 46 -1.25 12.02 2.98
N LEU A 47 -0.73 10.97 3.62
CA LEU A 47 -1.24 9.62 3.45
C LEU A 47 -2.55 9.49 4.21
N VAL A 48 -3.65 9.20 3.51
CA VAL A 48 -4.98 9.09 4.12
C VAL A 48 -5.55 7.68 4.06
N GLY A 49 -4.98 6.81 3.25
CA GLY A 49 -5.49 5.44 3.18
C GLY A 49 -4.65 4.55 2.29
N ILE A 50 -5.06 3.29 2.24
CA ILE A 50 -4.53 2.29 1.32
C ILE A 50 -5.71 1.54 0.72
N PHE A 51 -5.64 1.24 -0.57
CA PHE A 51 -6.67 0.50 -1.28
C PHE A 51 -6.03 -0.67 -2.01
N SER A 52 -6.55 -1.88 -1.77
CA SER A 52 -5.99 -3.11 -2.31
C SER A 52 -7.01 -3.90 -3.12
N GLU A 53 -6.53 -4.89 -3.86
CA GLU A 53 -7.39 -5.84 -4.57
C GLU A 53 -8.34 -6.57 -3.60
N ARG A 54 -7.88 -6.83 -2.37
CA ARG A 54 -8.72 -7.43 -1.33
C ARG A 54 -9.87 -6.48 -0.96
N ASP A 55 -9.59 -5.18 -0.82
CA ASP A 55 -10.64 -4.19 -0.55
C ASP A 55 -11.65 -4.17 -1.68
N TYR A 56 -11.18 -4.25 -2.93
CA TYR A 56 -12.07 -4.30 -4.09
C TYR A 56 -13.00 -5.50 -4.00
N ALA A 57 -12.45 -6.69 -3.77
CA ALA A 57 -13.25 -7.91 -3.71
C ALA A 57 -14.31 -7.83 -2.60
N ARG A 58 -13.94 -7.37 -1.42
CA ARG A 58 -14.81 -7.38 -0.24
C ARG A 58 -15.77 -6.22 -0.16
N LYS A 59 -15.34 -5.03 -0.59
CA LYS A 59 -16.10 -3.79 -0.39
C LYS A 59 -16.80 -3.29 -1.65
N ILE A 60 -16.42 -3.78 -2.81
CA ILE A 60 -17.02 -3.41 -4.09
C ILE A 60 -17.73 -4.60 -4.70
N ALA A 61 -17.01 -5.65 -5.09
CA ALA A 61 -17.61 -6.79 -5.80
C ALA A 61 -18.64 -7.51 -4.93
N LEU A 62 -18.28 -7.93 -3.72
CA LEU A 62 -19.20 -8.63 -2.81
C LEU A 62 -20.28 -7.73 -2.24
N ALA A 63 -20.02 -6.42 -2.14
CA ALA A 63 -21.01 -5.45 -1.65
C ALA A 63 -21.94 -4.93 -2.75
N ASN A 64 -21.78 -5.41 -3.98
CA ASN A 64 -22.58 -5.01 -5.14
C ASN A 64 -22.53 -3.50 -5.40
N LYS A 65 -21.34 -2.91 -5.23
CA LYS A 65 -21.12 -1.50 -5.53
C LYS A 65 -20.53 -1.33 -6.92
N ASN A 66 -20.75 -0.16 -7.52
CA ASN A 66 -20.24 0.15 -8.84
C ASN A 66 -18.87 0.87 -8.73
N SER A 67 -17.82 0.23 -9.23
CA SER A 67 -16.46 0.80 -9.17
C SER A 67 -16.32 2.13 -9.92
N LYS A 68 -17.16 2.37 -10.90
CA LYS A 68 -17.13 3.61 -11.69
C LYS A 68 -17.84 4.78 -11.01
N GLU A 69 -18.62 4.50 -9.96
CA GLU A 69 -19.41 5.50 -9.25
C GLU A 69 -19.00 5.63 -7.77
N THR A 70 -18.06 4.82 -7.32
CA THR A 70 -17.63 4.81 -5.91
C THR A 70 -16.24 5.43 -5.80
N PRO A 71 -16.08 6.55 -5.06
CA PRO A 71 -14.74 7.10 -4.83
C PRO A 71 -13.95 6.21 -3.87
N VAL A 72 -12.63 6.20 -4.07
CA VAL A 72 -11.71 5.38 -3.27
C VAL A 72 -11.87 5.68 -1.78
N SER A 73 -12.10 6.95 -1.42
CA SER A 73 -12.25 7.36 -0.03
C SER A 73 -13.34 6.62 0.74
N GLU A 74 -14.37 6.13 0.04
CA GLU A 74 -15.46 5.39 0.70
C GLU A 74 -15.09 3.97 1.10
N VAL A 75 -14.10 3.39 0.43
CA VAL A 75 -13.79 1.95 0.59
C VAL A 75 -12.34 1.66 0.96
N MET A 76 -11.48 2.66 0.96
CA MET A 76 -10.10 2.49 1.37
C MET A 76 -10.00 2.12 2.85
N THR A 77 -8.90 1.51 3.24
CA THR A 77 -8.55 1.33 4.65
C THR A 77 -7.90 2.62 5.13
N SER A 78 -8.54 3.32 6.07
CA SER A 78 -8.05 4.62 6.54
C SER A 78 -7.14 4.54 7.76
N LYS A 79 -7.23 3.49 8.55
CA LYS A 79 -6.27 3.25 9.64
C LYS A 79 -5.08 2.51 9.07
N VAL A 80 -4.11 3.27 8.56
CA VAL A 80 -2.96 2.69 7.87
C VAL A 80 -1.84 2.44 8.86
N ALA A 81 -1.48 1.18 9.04
CA ALA A 81 -0.25 0.82 9.75
C ALA A 81 0.93 1.15 8.86
N TYR A 82 2.06 1.52 9.43
CA TYR A 82 3.24 1.88 8.67
C TYR A 82 4.52 1.39 9.37
N VAL A 83 5.60 1.41 8.62
CA VAL A 83 6.94 1.11 9.12
C VAL A 83 7.86 2.26 8.74
N THR A 84 9.07 2.25 9.31
CA THR A 84 10.07 3.29 9.04
C THR A 84 11.26 2.69 8.29
N PRO A 85 12.10 3.53 7.64
CA PRO A 85 13.26 3.02 6.90
C PRO A 85 14.26 2.24 7.77
N GLU A 86 14.29 2.54 9.07
CA GLU A 86 15.21 1.89 10.02
C GLU A 86 14.72 0.51 10.47
N ASN A 87 13.43 0.19 10.25
CA ASN A 87 12.93 -1.15 10.54
C ASN A 87 13.66 -2.17 9.67
N THR A 88 13.90 -3.34 10.23
CA THR A 88 14.51 -4.44 9.47
C THR A 88 13.44 -5.20 8.69
N VAL A 89 13.88 -5.92 7.66
CA VAL A 89 13.00 -6.84 6.92
C VAL A 89 12.32 -7.82 7.89
N SER A 90 13.08 -8.35 8.85
CA SER A 90 12.56 -9.28 9.85
C SER A 90 11.45 -8.66 10.70
N GLU A 91 11.66 -7.44 11.19
CA GLU A 91 10.64 -6.73 11.96
C GLU A 91 9.36 -6.49 11.14
N CYS A 92 9.53 -6.12 9.88
CA CYS A 92 8.41 -5.89 8.97
C CYS A 92 7.63 -7.19 8.72
N MET A 93 8.33 -8.30 8.50
CA MET A 93 7.70 -9.61 8.32
C MET A 93 6.89 -10.02 9.54
N THR A 94 7.40 -9.75 10.74
CA THR A 94 6.69 -10.03 11.98
C THR A 94 5.37 -9.26 12.04
N LEU A 95 5.40 -7.97 11.72
CA LEU A 95 4.19 -7.14 11.69
C LEU A 95 3.18 -7.65 10.67
N MET A 96 3.65 -8.00 9.49
CA MET A 96 2.78 -8.52 8.42
C MET A 96 2.12 -9.83 8.85
N THR A 97 2.88 -10.71 9.50
CA THR A 97 2.37 -12.00 9.95
C THR A 97 1.38 -11.85 11.09
N GLU A 98 1.70 -11.06 12.10
CA GLU A 98 0.86 -10.88 13.28
C GLU A 98 -0.47 -10.20 12.96
N HIS A 99 -0.45 -9.22 12.06
CA HIS A 99 -1.63 -8.42 11.73
C HIS A 99 -2.27 -8.79 10.39
N ARG A 100 -1.69 -9.75 9.67
CA ARG A 100 -2.13 -10.20 8.35
C ARG A 100 -2.14 -9.07 7.30
N PHE A 101 -1.19 -8.17 7.42
CA PHE A 101 -0.98 -7.13 6.42
C PHE A 101 -0.19 -7.71 5.24
N ARG A 102 -0.56 -7.33 4.02
CA ARG A 102 0.16 -7.72 2.81
C ARG A 102 1.00 -6.60 2.25
N HIS A 103 0.72 -5.38 2.67
CA HIS A 103 1.40 -4.16 2.22
C HIS A 103 1.55 -3.22 3.40
N LEU A 104 2.70 -2.55 3.49
CA LEU A 104 2.93 -1.53 4.50
C LEU A 104 3.64 -0.34 3.86
N PRO A 105 3.13 0.87 4.05
CA PRO A 105 3.85 2.07 3.64
C PRO A 105 5.04 2.31 4.56
N VAL A 106 6.10 2.85 3.98
CA VAL A 106 7.30 3.25 4.70
C VAL A 106 7.29 4.76 4.81
N LEU A 107 7.25 5.27 6.03
CA LEU A 107 7.20 6.70 6.31
C LEU A 107 8.49 7.16 6.96
N GLY A 108 8.93 8.37 6.59
CA GLY A 108 10.08 9.00 7.21
C GLY A 108 9.74 9.68 8.54
N ASN A 109 10.72 10.33 9.14
CA ASN A 109 10.59 10.97 10.46
C ASN A 109 9.53 12.06 10.52
N GLU A 110 9.23 12.70 9.40
CA GLU A 110 8.24 13.77 9.32
C GLU A 110 6.92 13.29 8.73
N GLY A 111 6.75 11.97 8.63
CA GLY A 111 5.55 11.37 8.08
C GLY A 111 5.51 11.34 6.55
N GLU A 112 6.61 11.74 5.89
CA GLU A 112 6.69 11.70 4.43
C GLU A 112 6.70 10.28 3.90
N LEU A 113 6.01 10.06 2.79
CA LEU A 113 5.94 8.76 2.15
C LEU A 113 7.26 8.45 1.42
N LEU A 114 7.94 7.39 1.82
CA LEU A 114 9.19 6.96 1.20
C LEU A 114 9.02 5.77 0.28
N GLY A 115 8.02 4.94 0.50
CA GLY A 115 7.79 3.78 -0.35
C GLY A 115 6.66 2.90 0.16
N LEU A 116 6.44 1.82 -0.56
CA LEU A 116 5.47 0.78 -0.21
C LEU A 116 6.17 -0.57 -0.32
N VAL A 117 6.06 -1.39 0.70
CA VAL A 117 6.62 -2.74 0.69
C VAL A 117 5.50 -3.77 0.78
N SER A 118 5.70 -4.90 0.12
CA SER A 118 4.74 -6.00 0.07
C SER A 118 5.34 -7.26 0.69
N ILE A 119 4.48 -8.26 0.96
CA ILE A 119 4.94 -9.58 1.38
C ILE A 119 5.91 -10.15 0.34
N GLY A 120 5.62 -9.96 -0.96
CA GLY A 120 6.51 -10.40 -2.02
C GLY A 120 7.90 -9.80 -1.93
N ASP A 121 7.98 -8.50 -1.57
CA ASP A 121 9.27 -7.83 -1.37
C ASP A 121 10.04 -8.47 -0.21
N MET A 122 9.34 -8.82 0.87
CA MET A 122 9.95 -9.46 2.03
C MET A 122 10.49 -10.83 1.68
N VAL A 123 9.72 -11.62 0.94
CA VAL A 123 10.14 -12.95 0.52
C VAL A 123 11.40 -12.87 -0.36
N LYS A 124 11.43 -11.96 -1.31
CA LYS A 124 12.61 -11.76 -2.16
C LYS A 124 13.84 -11.36 -1.36
N ALA A 125 13.65 -10.59 -0.31
CA ALA A 125 14.76 -10.12 0.53
C ALA A 125 15.35 -11.21 1.40
N THR A 126 14.64 -12.33 1.60
CA THR A 126 15.07 -13.44 2.46
C THR A 126 15.59 -14.66 1.71
N ILE A 127 15.54 -14.64 0.38
CA ILE A 127 16.02 -15.76 -0.47
C ILE A 127 17.52 -15.69 -0.69
#